data_6162c58a9f3dd3ad66d4203dc2523c66
#
_entry.id   6162c58a9f3dd3ad66d4203dc2523c66
#
_cell.length_a   1.000
_cell.length_b   1.000
_cell.length_c   1.000
_cell.angle_alpha   90.00
_cell.angle_beta   90.00
_cell.angle_gamma   90.00
#
_symmetry.space_group_name_H-M   'P 1'
#
loop_
_entity.id
_entity.type
_entity.pdbx_description
1 polymer ?
#
loop_
_entity_poly.entity_id
_entity_poly.type
_entity_poly.pdbx_seq_one_letter_code
_entity_poly.pdbx_strand_id
1 'polypeptide(L)' 'MSSHLFLYAVSKFRDDAGNENARWTRCGVLFPNSKGGFRVKLELLPLDPNVDLVAMPPRERDDE' A
#
# COMPACT_ATOMS: atom_id res chain seq x y z
N MET A 1 9.19 20.47 1.02
CA MET A 1 9.45 19.12 0.64
C MET A 1 8.37 18.19 1.14
N SER A 2 7.64 17.57 0.28
CA SER A 2 6.56 16.73 0.71
C SER A 2 7.05 15.33 0.95
N SER A 3 6.52 14.69 1.97
CA SER A 3 6.91 13.35 2.36
C SER A 3 5.72 12.44 2.31
N HIS A 4 5.16 12.26 1.15
CA HIS A 4 4.00 11.41 1.04
C HIS A 4 4.42 9.95 1.04
N LEU A 5 3.49 9.10 1.39
CA LEU A 5 3.68 7.66 1.37
C LEU A 5 2.65 7.05 0.46
N PHE A 6 3.00 5.91 -0.09
CA PHE A 6 2.05 5.14 -0.88
C PHE A 6 1.44 4.06 -0.01
N LEU A 7 0.16 3.86 -0.18
CA LEU A 7 -0.56 2.85 0.57
C LEU A 7 -0.76 1.64 -0.32
N TYR A 8 -0.32 0.49 0.17
CA TYR A 8 -0.40 -0.75 -0.57
C TYR A 8 -1.29 -1.74 0.16
N ALA A 9 -2.05 -2.48 -0.61
CA ALA A 9 -2.80 -3.60 -0.09
C ALA A 9 -1.99 -4.86 -0.38
N VAL A 10 -1.65 -5.59 0.66
CA VAL A 10 -0.82 -6.78 0.53
C VAL A 10 -1.70 -7.99 0.74
N SER A 11 -1.79 -8.80 -0.27
CA SER A 11 -2.61 -10.00 -0.26
C SER A 11 -1.71 -11.21 -0.36
N LYS A 12 -1.83 -12.12 0.59
CA LYS A 12 -1.02 -13.32 0.60
C LYS A 12 -1.80 -14.47 0.02
N PHE A 13 -1.12 -15.28 -0.76
CA PHE A 13 -1.77 -16.42 -1.38
C PHE A 13 -0.76 -17.51 -1.59
N ARG A 14 -1.25 -18.71 -1.85
CA ARG A 14 -0.41 -19.85 -2.16
C ARG A 14 -0.59 -20.20 -3.62
N ASP A 15 0.53 -20.51 -4.27
CA ASP A 15 0.44 -20.93 -5.65
C ASP A 15 0.24 -22.46 -5.68
N ASP A 16 0.25 -22.99 -6.89
CA ASP A 16 -0.02 -24.42 -7.07
C ASP A 16 1.06 -25.29 -6.46
N ALA A 17 2.24 -24.76 -6.32
CA ALA A 17 3.34 -25.52 -5.74
C ALA A 17 3.36 -25.44 -4.22
N GLY A 18 2.42 -24.71 -3.62
CA GLY A 18 2.38 -24.59 -2.19
C GLY A 18 3.25 -23.48 -1.64
N ASN A 19 3.84 -22.68 -2.48
CA ASN A 19 4.68 -21.57 -2.05
C ASN A 19 3.82 -20.38 -1.66
N GLU A 20 4.26 -19.70 -0.62
CA GLU A 20 3.57 -18.52 -0.15
C GLU A 20 4.06 -17.31 -0.93
N ASN A 21 3.13 -16.57 -1.48
CA ASN A 21 3.44 -15.38 -2.25
C ASN A 21 2.61 -14.22 -1.76
N ALA A 22 3.04 -13.02 -2.11
CA ALA A 22 2.34 -11.82 -1.72
C ALA A 22 2.17 -10.92 -2.94
N ARG A 23 0.98 -10.36 -3.06
CA ARG A 23 0.70 -9.42 -4.13
C ARG A 23 0.53 -8.04 -3.52
N TRP A 24 1.26 -7.08 -4.04
CA TRP A 24 1.22 -5.71 -3.57
C TRP A 24 0.49 -4.86 -4.60
N THR A 25 -0.56 -4.22 -4.17
CA THR A 25 -1.35 -3.38 -5.05
C THR A 25 -1.45 -2.00 -4.42
N ARG A 26 -1.02 -0.99 -5.16
CA ARG A 26 -1.12 0.36 -4.64
C ARG A 26 -2.59 0.78 -4.65
N CYS A 27 -3.09 1.15 -3.50
CA CYS A 27 -4.48 1.51 -3.40
C CYS A 27 -4.70 2.95 -2.96
N GLY A 28 -3.64 3.67 -2.64
CA GLY A 28 -3.84 5.05 -2.26
C GLY A 28 -2.55 5.74 -1.94
N VAL A 29 -2.68 6.95 -1.44
CA VAL A 29 -1.56 7.80 -1.09
C VAL A 29 -1.85 8.45 0.25
N LEU A 30 -0.80 8.61 1.05
CA LEU A 30 -0.90 9.29 2.32
C LEU A 30 -0.08 10.57 2.25
N PHE A 31 -0.71 11.67 2.64
CA PHE A 31 -0.05 12.96 2.69
C PHE A 31 0.05 13.40 4.13
N PRO A 32 1.22 13.87 4.57
CA PRO A 32 1.34 14.37 5.93
C PRO A 32 0.51 15.64 6.10
N ASN A 33 -0.11 15.77 7.25
CA ASN A 33 -0.85 16.98 7.55
C ASN A 33 -0.13 17.74 8.66
N SER A 34 -0.63 18.91 8.98
CA SER A 34 0.05 19.78 9.93
C SER A 34 -0.13 19.37 11.36
N LYS A 35 -0.95 18.38 11.62
CA LYS A 35 -1.22 17.97 12.99
C LYS A 35 -0.48 16.71 13.37
N GLY A 36 0.50 16.33 12.59
CA GLY A 36 1.28 15.16 12.89
C GLY A 36 0.71 13.86 12.40
N GLY A 37 -0.38 13.91 11.66
CA GLY A 37 -0.98 12.73 11.08
C GLY A 37 -0.84 12.71 9.58
N PHE A 38 -1.66 11.88 8.95
CA PHE A 38 -1.65 11.74 7.51
C PHE A 38 -3.05 11.78 6.97
N ARG A 39 -3.17 12.36 5.79
CA ARG A 39 -4.41 12.35 5.07
C ARG A 39 -4.36 11.23 4.05
N VAL A 40 -5.34 10.37 4.06
CA VAL A 40 -5.35 9.19 3.22
C VAL A 40 -6.29 9.43 2.05
N LYS A 41 -5.76 9.28 0.85
CA LYS A 41 -6.57 9.35 -0.35
C LYS A 41 -6.58 7.98 -0.99
N LEU A 42 -7.73 7.37 -1.01
CA LEU A 42 -7.86 6.02 -1.53
C LEU A 42 -8.36 6.06 -2.95
N GLU A 43 -7.67 5.34 -3.81
CA GLU A 43 -8.12 5.15 -5.18
C GLU A 43 -8.83 3.82 -5.34
N LEU A 44 -8.57 2.92 -4.40
CA LEU A 44 -9.08 1.57 -4.47
C LEU A 44 -9.23 1.08 -3.05
N LEU A 45 -10.39 0.57 -2.73
CA LEU A 45 -10.65 0.10 -1.38
C LEU A 45 -10.72 -1.42 -1.41
N PRO A 46 -9.77 -2.10 -0.80
CA PRO A 46 -9.86 -3.55 -0.72
C PRO A 46 -10.93 -3.97 0.25
N LEU A 47 -11.74 -4.93 -0.16
CA LEU A 47 -12.83 -5.41 0.66
C LEU A 47 -12.50 -6.71 1.36
N ASP A 48 -11.38 -7.28 1.06
CA ASP A 48 -10.97 -8.55 1.65
C ASP A 48 -10.41 -8.30 3.04
N PRO A 49 -11.02 -8.87 4.09
CA PRO A 49 -10.51 -8.64 5.44
C PRO A 49 -9.15 -9.27 5.71
N ASN A 50 -8.68 -10.11 4.82
CA ASN A 50 -7.38 -10.73 4.99
C ASN A 50 -6.26 -9.93 4.34
N VAL A 51 -6.57 -8.77 3.82
CA VAL A 51 -5.58 -7.91 3.19
C VAL A 51 -5.00 -6.96 4.23
N ASP A 52 -3.69 -6.85 4.25
CA ASP A 52 -3.01 -5.90 5.11
C ASP A 52 -2.73 -4.62 4.34
N LEU A 53 -2.87 -3.51 5.01
CA LEU A 53 -2.54 -2.23 4.42
C LEU A 53 -1.19 -1.77 4.95
N VAL A 54 -0.30 -1.45 4.04
CA VAL A 54 1.07 -1.08 4.38
C VAL A 54 1.39 0.25 3.73
N ALA A 55 1.96 1.16 4.50
CA ALA A 55 2.38 2.46 3.99
C ALA A 55 3.89 2.43 3.81
N MET A 56 4.32 2.76 2.60
CA MET A 56 5.73 2.73 2.27
C MET A 56 6.12 4.03 1.60
N PRO A 57 7.34 4.49 1.81
CA PRO A 57 7.81 5.67 1.10
C PRO A 57 7.95 5.38 -0.38
N PRO A 58 7.84 6.41 -1.22
CA PRO A 58 8.01 6.19 -2.66
C PRO A 58 9.43 5.77 -2.95
N ARG A 59 9.56 4.86 -3.88
CA ARG A 59 10.85 4.42 -4.29
C ARG A 59 11.39 5.33 -5.35
N GLU A 60 12.69 5.48 -5.30
CA GLU A 60 13.34 6.31 -6.27
C GLU A 60 13.18 5.80 -7.68
N ARG A 61 13.18 4.48 -7.82
CA ARG A 61 13.07 3.87 -9.13
C ARG A 61 11.72 3.29 -9.37
N ASP A 62 10.76 3.80 -8.71
CA ASP A 62 9.41 3.31 -8.84
C ASP A 62 8.79 3.90 -10.07
N ASP A 63 8.96 3.26 -11.17
CA ASP A 63 8.42 3.77 -12.39
C ASP A 63 7.26 3.01 -12.88
N GLU A 64 6.70 2.20 -12.13
CA GLU A 64 5.57 1.53 -12.66
C GLU A 64 4.34 2.21 -12.59
#